data_149a784a8bceecb09197204f2bc03ea2
#
_entry.id   149a784a8bceecb09197204f2bc03ea2
#
_cell.length_a   1.000
_cell.length_b   1.000
_cell.length_c   1.000
_cell.angle_alpha   90.00
_cell.angle_beta   90.00
_cell.angle_gamma   90.00
#
_symmetry.space_group_name_H-M   'P 1'
#
loop_
_entity.id
_entity.type
_entity.pdbx_description
1 polymer ?
#
loop_
_entity_poly.entity_id
_entity_poly.type
_entity_poly.pdbx_seq_one_letter_code
_entity_poly.pdbx_strand_id
1 'polypeptide(L)'
;MHVATTAERLQAARTKIDRARQAVERDERASPVLVAVVNEFAKKADKAVASPDERVAVIELEQAGDSAKVAAEADTGLSPDTRDAVLEAHLAICIAKGELDL
;
A
#
# COMPACT_ATOMS: atom_id res chain seq x y z
N MET A 1 12.05 -10.71 -23.43
CA MET A 1 11.77 -9.63 -22.48
C MET A 1 10.70 -10.09 -21.50
N HIS A 2 10.96 -9.99 -20.22
CA HIS A 2 10.00 -10.40 -19.18
C HIS A 2 9.00 -9.27 -18.91
N VAL A 3 7.72 -9.60 -18.96
CA VAL A 3 6.64 -8.69 -18.58
C VAL A 3 6.11 -9.16 -17.23
N ALA A 4 6.09 -8.28 -16.24
CA ALA A 4 5.62 -8.63 -14.90
C ALA A 4 4.14 -9.02 -14.93
N THR A 5 3.81 -10.13 -14.28
CA THR A 5 2.43 -10.58 -14.11
C THR A 5 1.73 -9.78 -13.01
N THR A 6 0.40 -9.85 -12.94
CA THR A 6 -0.35 -9.24 -11.84
C THR A 6 0.09 -9.81 -10.49
N ALA A 7 0.33 -11.12 -10.41
CA ALA A 7 0.82 -11.73 -9.17
C ALA A 7 2.17 -11.16 -8.74
N GLU A 8 3.09 -10.98 -9.68
CA GLU A 8 4.40 -10.38 -9.41
C GLU A 8 4.26 -8.92 -8.95
N ARG A 9 3.36 -8.17 -9.56
CA ARG A 9 3.10 -6.78 -9.16
C ARG A 9 2.46 -6.68 -7.79
N LEU A 10 1.59 -7.63 -7.43
CA LEU A 10 1.02 -7.71 -6.08
C LEU A 10 2.10 -8.03 -5.05
N GLN A 11 3.03 -8.92 -5.35
CA GLN A 11 4.15 -9.22 -4.45
C GLN A 11 5.06 -7.98 -4.28
N ALA A 12 5.34 -7.27 -5.37
CA ALA A 12 6.13 -6.03 -5.32
C ALA A 12 5.42 -4.96 -4.48
N ALA A 13 4.10 -4.81 -4.66
CA ALA A 13 3.30 -3.89 -3.87
C ALA A 13 3.32 -4.27 -2.38
N ARG A 14 3.16 -5.55 -2.07
CA ARG A 14 3.23 -6.04 -0.70
C ARG A 14 4.55 -5.67 -0.02
N THR A 15 5.66 -5.80 -0.73
CA THR A 15 6.98 -5.42 -0.20
C THR A 15 7.02 -3.94 0.14
N LYS A 16 6.52 -3.09 -0.75
CA LYS A 16 6.50 -1.63 -0.51
C LYS A 16 5.53 -1.25 0.60
N ILE A 17 4.40 -1.92 0.69
CA ILE A 17 3.41 -1.71 1.76
C ILE A 17 4.02 -2.09 3.12
N ASP A 18 4.75 -3.20 3.17
CA ASP A 18 5.42 -3.61 4.41
C ASP A 18 6.48 -2.60 4.84
N ARG A 19 7.25 -2.05 3.89
CA ARG A 19 8.22 -0.99 4.18
C ARG A 19 7.53 0.27 4.72
N ALA A 20 6.38 0.63 4.13
CA ALA A 20 5.60 1.77 4.61
C ALA A 20 5.10 1.54 6.04
N ARG A 21 4.61 0.33 6.33
CA ARG A 21 4.17 -0.04 7.67
C ARG A 21 5.31 0.09 8.68
N GLN A 22 6.49 -0.42 8.35
CA GLN A 22 7.66 -0.31 9.22
C GLN A 22 8.08 1.14 9.44
N ALA A 23 8.07 1.96 8.37
CA ALA A 23 8.42 3.37 8.47
C ALA A 23 7.45 4.12 9.39
N VAL A 24 6.15 3.87 9.26
CA VAL A 24 5.12 4.50 10.09
C VAL A 24 5.27 4.06 11.56
N GLU A 25 5.53 2.78 11.81
CA GLU A 25 5.72 2.28 13.17
C GLU A 25 6.94 2.88 13.87
N ARG A 26 7.98 3.22 13.12
CA ARG A 26 9.21 3.83 13.65
C ARG A 26 9.12 5.34 13.77
N ASP A 27 8.16 5.96 13.12
CA ASP A 27 8.03 7.42 13.11
C ASP A 27 7.17 7.86 14.29
N GLU A 28 7.80 8.42 15.31
CA GLU A 28 7.13 8.91 16.52
C GLU A 28 6.13 10.03 16.22
N ARG A 29 6.25 10.66 15.06
CA ARG A 29 5.36 11.75 14.64
C ARG A 29 4.10 11.24 13.94
N ALA A 30 4.07 9.96 13.59
CA ALA A 30 2.90 9.38 12.91
C ALA A 30 1.68 9.38 13.84
N SER A 31 0.53 9.85 13.32
CA SER A 31 -0.70 9.85 14.10
C SER A 31 -1.22 8.42 14.30
N PRO A 32 -1.98 8.17 15.39
CA PRO A 32 -2.62 6.87 15.58
C PRO A 32 -3.53 6.45 14.42
N VAL A 33 -4.18 7.42 13.78
CA VAL A 33 -5.03 7.15 12.62
C VAL A 33 -4.19 6.62 11.45
N LEU A 34 -3.05 7.25 11.16
CA LEU A 34 -2.16 6.79 10.10
C LEU A 34 -1.64 5.39 10.38
N VAL A 35 -1.22 5.12 11.61
CA VAL A 35 -0.74 3.78 12.01
C VAL A 35 -1.83 2.74 11.76
N ALA A 36 -3.06 3.00 12.18
CA ALA A 36 -4.17 2.07 11.99
C ALA A 36 -4.48 1.82 10.51
N VAL A 37 -4.50 2.87 9.70
CA VAL A 37 -4.83 2.78 8.28
C VAL A 37 -3.74 2.03 7.51
N VAL A 38 -2.47 2.28 7.81
CA VAL A 38 -1.35 1.57 7.17
C VAL A 38 -1.30 0.11 7.59
N ASN A 39 -1.61 -0.20 8.86
CA ASN A 39 -1.73 -1.58 9.31
C ASN A 39 -2.83 -2.33 8.57
N GLU A 40 -3.97 -1.69 8.33
CA GLU A 40 -5.05 -2.29 7.55
C GLU A 40 -4.64 -2.51 6.09
N PHE A 41 -3.90 -1.57 5.51
CA PHE A 41 -3.34 -1.69 4.16
C PHE A 41 -2.43 -2.92 4.08
N ALA A 42 -1.56 -3.12 5.07
CA ALA A 42 -0.67 -4.28 5.13
C ALA A 42 -1.43 -5.61 5.25
N LYS A 43 -2.47 -5.66 6.08
CA LYS A 43 -3.32 -6.86 6.20
C LYS A 43 -4.01 -7.20 4.89
N LYS A 44 -4.50 -6.20 4.17
CA LYS A 44 -5.13 -6.41 2.87
C LYS A 44 -4.13 -6.87 1.82
N ALA A 45 -2.88 -6.42 1.90
CA ALA A 45 -1.82 -6.89 1.02
C ALA A 45 -1.54 -8.39 1.23
N ASP A 46 -1.49 -8.84 2.47
CA ASP A 46 -1.30 -10.25 2.79
C ASP A 46 -2.44 -11.12 2.24
N LYS A 47 -3.67 -10.63 2.34
CA LYS A 47 -4.82 -11.33 1.76
C LYS A 47 -4.77 -11.33 0.24
N ALA A 48 -4.37 -10.22 -0.37
CA ALA A 48 -4.35 -10.05 -1.82
C ALA A 48 -3.43 -11.05 -2.49
N VAL A 49 -2.22 -11.25 -1.96
CA VAL A 49 -1.25 -12.18 -2.55
C VAL A 49 -1.69 -13.64 -2.43
N ALA A 50 -2.58 -13.95 -1.50
CA ALA A 50 -3.12 -15.29 -1.30
C ALA A 50 -4.48 -15.51 -1.97
N SER A 51 -5.08 -14.46 -2.52
CA SER A 51 -6.44 -14.51 -3.08
C SER A 51 -6.46 -15.21 -4.44
N PRO A 52 -7.45 -16.09 -4.70
CA PRO A 52 -7.64 -16.66 -6.03
C PRO A 52 -8.28 -15.67 -7.01
N ASP A 53 -8.91 -14.60 -6.52
CA ASP A 53 -9.53 -13.56 -7.35
C ASP A 53 -8.71 -12.28 -7.32
N GLU A 54 -7.82 -12.14 -8.31
CA GLU A 54 -6.90 -11.01 -8.38
C GLU A 54 -7.63 -9.66 -8.57
N ARG A 55 -8.73 -9.64 -9.29
CA ARG A 55 -9.47 -8.38 -9.55
C ARG A 55 -10.06 -7.83 -8.26
N VAL A 56 -10.75 -8.66 -7.50
CA VAL A 56 -11.33 -8.27 -6.22
C VAL A 56 -10.24 -7.85 -5.25
N ALA A 57 -9.15 -8.64 -5.18
CA ALA A 57 -8.02 -8.36 -4.30
C ALA A 57 -7.38 -7.00 -4.60
N VAL A 58 -7.16 -6.69 -5.87
CA VAL A 58 -6.56 -5.41 -6.28
C VAL A 58 -7.49 -4.25 -5.96
N ILE A 59 -8.78 -4.38 -6.20
CA ILE A 59 -9.76 -3.32 -5.90
C ILE A 59 -9.78 -3.02 -4.40
N GLU A 60 -9.87 -4.06 -3.56
CA GLU A 60 -9.87 -3.89 -2.11
C GLU A 60 -8.57 -3.29 -1.60
N LEU A 61 -7.45 -3.73 -2.16
CA LEU A 61 -6.15 -3.23 -1.76
C LEU A 61 -5.96 -1.77 -2.18
N GLU A 62 -6.44 -1.38 -3.35
CA GLU A 62 -6.37 0.01 -3.78
C GLU A 62 -7.20 0.92 -2.87
N GLN A 63 -8.39 0.47 -2.46
CA GLN A 63 -9.22 1.24 -1.53
C GLN A 63 -8.48 1.50 -0.20
N ALA A 64 -7.82 0.48 0.31
CA ALA A 64 -7.00 0.63 1.52
C ALA A 64 -5.81 1.56 1.29
N GLY A 65 -5.20 1.48 0.10
CA GLY A 65 -4.10 2.36 -0.31
C GLY A 65 -4.53 3.81 -0.43
N ASP A 66 -5.72 4.07 -0.98
CA ASP A 66 -6.26 5.43 -1.07
C ASP A 66 -6.45 6.03 0.33
N SER A 67 -6.95 5.24 1.26
CA SER A 67 -7.11 5.68 2.65
C SER A 67 -5.76 5.99 3.31
N ALA A 68 -4.75 5.15 3.05
CA ALA A 68 -3.40 5.37 3.57
C ALA A 68 -2.77 6.65 3.00
N LYS A 69 -2.94 6.87 1.71
CA LYS A 69 -2.43 8.08 1.04
C LYS A 69 -3.05 9.34 1.66
N VAL A 70 -4.37 9.38 1.79
CA VAL A 70 -5.08 10.53 2.37
C VAL A 70 -4.62 10.77 3.80
N ALA A 71 -4.50 9.72 4.60
CA ALA A 71 -4.05 9.84 5.98
C ALA A 71 -2.61 10.37 6.08
N ALA A 72 -1.72 9.90 5.20
CA ALA A 72 -0.34 10.37 5.17
C ALA A 72 -0.24 11.84 4.74
N GLU A 73 -1.03 12.25 3.75
CA GLU A 73 -1.05 13.63 3.28
C GLU A 73 -1.63 14.59 4.33
N ALA A 74 -2.58 14.11 5.13
CA ALA A 74 -3.20 14.91 6.19
C ALA A 74 -2.33 15.01 7.45
N ASP A 75 -1.34 14.14 7.60
CA ASP A 75 -0.48 14.10 8.78
C ASP A 75 0.68 15.07 8.62
N THR A 76 0.50 16.30 9.07
CA THR A 76 1.47 17.40 8.89
C THR A 76 2.76 17.21 9.70
N GLY A 77 2.73 16.41 10.77
CA GLY A 77 3.91 16.13 11.57
C GLY A 77 4.78 15.00 11.05
N LEU A 78 4.29 14.29 10.04
CA LEU A 78 4.95 13.10 9.53
C LEU A 78 6.28 13.42 8.85
N SER A 79 7.30 12.58 9.08
CA SER A 79 8.57 12.68 8.39
C SER A 79 8.36 12.57 6.87
N PRO A 80 9.07 13.39 6.05
CA PRO A 80 8.99 13.27 4.59
C PRO A 80 9.30 11.87 4.06
N ASP A 81 10.31 11.20 4.64
CA ASP A 81 10.68 9.85 4.21
C ASP A 81 9.55 8.84 4.48
N THR A 82 8.88 8.97 5.62
CA THR A 82 7.75 8.11 5.96
C THR A 82 6.57 8.37 5.03
N ARG A 83 6.28 9.64 4.75
CA ARG A 83 5.23 10.01 3.79
C ARG A 83 5.52 9.42 2.42
N ASP A 84 6.75 9.56 1.94
CA ASP A 84 7.16 9.03 0.64
C ASP A 84 7.00 7.52 0.57
N ALA A 85 7.33 6.80 1.64
CA ALA A 85 7.16 5.35 1.69
C ALA A 85 5.69 4.95 1.52
N VAL A 86 4.76 5.66 2.16
CA VAL A 86 3.32 5.41 2.02
C VAL A 86 2.84 5.71 0.60
N LEU A 87 3.30 6.83 0.02
CA LEU A 87 2.92 7.22 -1.34
C LEU A 87 3.46 6.23 -2.38
N GLU A 88 4.68 5.73 -2.20
CA GLU A 88 5.24 4.70 -3.08
C GLU A 88 4.45 3.39 -3.00
N ALA A 89 4.02 3.01 -1.81
CA ALA A 89 3.19 1.83 -1.63
C ALA A 89 1.84 1.98 -2.36
N HIS A 90 1.22 3.14 -2.25
CA HIS A 90 -0.01 3.45 -2.97
C HIS A 90 0.21 3.38 -4.49
N LEU A 91 1.29 3.97 -4.98
CA LEU A 91 1.61 3.94 -6.41
C LEU A 91 1.78 2.51 -6.92
N ALA A 92 2.43 1.63 -6.14
CA ALA A 92 2.64 0.25 -6.53
C ALA A 92 1.32 -0.50 -6.76
N ILE A 93 0.31 -0.27 -5.92
CA ILE A 93 -1.00 -0.91 -6.12
C ILE A 93 -1.76 -0.28 -7.29
N CYS A 94 -1.60 1.00 -7.53
CA CYS A 94 -2.18 1.66 -8.72
C CYS A 94 -1.61 1.06 -10.01
N ILE A 95 -0.32 0.75 -10.04
CA ILE A 95 0.31 0.10 -11.19
C ILE A 95 -0.27 -1.31 -11.39
N ALA A 96 -0.44 -2.08 -10.31
CA ALA A 96 -1.05 -3.40 -10.38
C ALA A 96 -2.48 -3.33 -10.93
N LYS A 97 -3.26 -2.34 -10.50
CA LYS A 97 -4.61 -2.11 -11.01
C LYS A 97 -4.61 -1.81 -12.51
N GLY A 98 -3.67 -1.01 -12.97
CA GLY A 98 -3.54 -0.67 -14.40
C GLY A 98 -3.33 -1.91 -15.27
N GLU A 99 -2.60 -2.91 -14.77
CA GLU A 99 -2.36 -4.16 -15.48
C GLU A 99 -3.64 -4.98 -15.67
N LEU A 100 -4.62 -4.82 -14.80
CA LEU A 100 -5.91 -5.52 -14.91
C LEU A 100 -6.91 -4.77 -15.77
N ASP A 101 -6.57 -3.61 -16.28
CA ASP A 101 -7.42 -2.76 -17.11
C ASP A 101 -8.78 -2.47 -16.44
N LEU A 102 -8.70 -2.12 -15.16
CA LEU A 102 -9.88 -1.81 -14.35
C LEU A 102 -10.27 -0.33 -14.41
#